data_753024f9d94449fbdb4ab025eab048ca
#
_entry.id   753024f9d94449fbdb4ab025eab048ca
#
_cell.length_a   1.000
_cell.length_b   1.000
_cell.length_c   1.000
_cell.angle_alpha   90.00
_cell.angle_beta   90.00
_cell.angle_gamma   90.00
#
_symmetry.space_group_name_H-M   'P 1'
#
loop_
_entity.id
_entity.type
_entity.pdbx_description
1 polymer ?
#
loop_
_entity_poly.entity_id
_entity_poly.type
_entity_poly.pdbx_seq_one_letter_code
_entity_poly.pdbx_strand_id
1 'polypeptide(L)'
;MKRAFSLVEVLAAVALVGILVFLALPNIVQVKTDSEVHLAVARAEALNLAMASYVQALGSTAAASAWTGATTDQDRYTQIAPYLAYAPTNLTDYVPSGYSITFPTALVPLTKVTLYSGTTAISY
;
A
#
# COMPACT_ATOMS: atom_id res chain seq x y z
N MET A 1 40.23 2.33 -45.51
CA MET A 1 38.94 2.08 -46.16
C MET A 1 37.81 2.23 -45.16
N LYS A 2 36.92 3.15 -45.36
CA LYS A 2 35.77 3.37 -44.48
C LYS A 2 34.69 2.37 -44.85
N ARG A 3 34.22 1.63 -43.83
CA ARG A 3 33.03 0.80 -43.97
C ARG A 3 31.80 1.61 -43.53
N ALA A 4 30.81 1.66 -44.39
CA ALA A 4 29.50 2.18 -44.06
C ALA A 4 28.58 1.00 -43.69
N PHE A 5 27.73 1.18 -42.72
CA PHE A 5 26.69 0.21 -42.39
C PHE A 5 25.74 0.09 -43.56
N SER A 6 25.30 -1.12 -43.87
CA SER A 6 24.26 -1.31 -44.87
C SER A 6 22.90 -0.86 -44.30
N LEU A 7 21.98 -0.47 -45.15
CA LEU A 7 20.64 -0.13 -44.74
C LEU A 7 19.95 -1.27 -44.01
N VAL A 8 20.18 -2.49 -44.44
CA VAL A 8 19.64 -3.70 -43.82
C VAL A 8 20.16 -3.89 -42.38
N GLU A 9 21.45 -3.64 -42.15
CA GLU A 9 22.04 -3.73 -40.81
C GLU A 9 21.44 -2.71 -39.85
N VAL A 10 21.23 -1.47 -40.28
CA VAL A 10 20.59 -0.42 -39.47
C VAL A 10 19.13 -0.79 -39.18
N LEU A 11 18.40 -1.26 -40.17
CA LEU A 11 17.00 -1.69 -39.99
C LEU A 11 16.90 -2.88 -39.04
N ALA A 12 17.82 -3.85 -39.15
CA ALA A 12 17.85 -4.98 -38.23
C ALA A 12 18.15 -4.56 -36.79
N ALA A 13 19.07 -3.63 -36.58
CA ALA A 13 19.40 -3.10 -35.26
C ALA A 13 18.21 -2.38 -34.63
N VAL A 14 17.54 -1.54 -35.38
CA VAL A 14 16.35 -0.80 -34.91
C VAL A 14 15.20 -1.75 -34.59
N ALA A 15 14.98 -2.77 -35.40
CA ALA A 15 13.95 -3.78 -35.17
C ALA A 15 14.23 -4.57 -33.89
N LEU A 16 15.46 -4.97 -33.63
CA LEU A 16 15.85 -5.67 -32.40
C LEU A 16 15.63 -4.81 -31.16
N VAL A 17 16.03 -3.56 -31.19
CA VAL A 17 15.81 -2.62 -30.09
C VAL A 17 14.32 -2.42 -29.84
N GLY A 18 13.52 -2.27 -30.89
CA GLY A 18 12.07 -2.14 -30.79
C GLY A 18 11.41 -3.35 -30.13
N ILE A 19 11.82 -4.57 -30.49
CA ILE A 19 11.33 -5.80 -29.89
C ILE A 19 11.71 -5.89 -28.40
N LEU A 20 12.94 -5.57 -28.03
CA LEU A 20 13.40 -5.59 -26.64
C LEU A 20 12.65 -4.59 -25.77
N VAL A 21 12.45 -3.38 -26.25
CA VAL A 21 11.68 -2.33 -25.56
C VAL A 21 10.24 -2.79 -25.34
N PHE A 22 9.61 -3.35 -26.37
CA PHE A 22 8.23 -3.82 -26.30
C PHE A 22 8.05 -4.96 -25.29
N LEU A 23 9.02 -5.87 -25.20
CA LEU A 23 8.99 -6.98 -24.23
C LEU A 23 9.26 -6.53 -22.79
N ALA A 24 10.07 -5.50 -22.60
CA ALA A 24 10.43 -4.99 -21.27
C ALA A 24 9.33 -4.18 -20.59
N LEU A 25 8.55 -3.40 -21.36
CA LEU A 25 7.52 -2.51 -20.83
C LEU A 25 6.47 -3.20 -19.97
N PRO A 26 5.86 -4.33 -20.36
CA PRO A 26 4.88 -5.02 -19.51
C PRO A 26 5.43 -5.45 -18.15
N ASN A 27 6.68 -5.89 -18.10
CA ASN A 27 7.34 -6.31 -16.88
C ASN A 27 7.55 -5.14 -15.92
N ILE A 28 7.90 -3.97 -16.42
CA ILE A 28 8.09 -2.75 -15.60
C ILE A 28 6.78 -2.32 -14.97
N VAL A 29 5.67 -2.34 -15.72
CA VAL A 29 4.34 -2.00 -15.21
C VAL A 29 3.90 -2.99 -14.15
N GLN A 30 4.13 -4.28 -14.33
CA GLN A 30 3.81 -5.34 -13.37
C GLN A 30 4.58 -5.15 -12.05
N VAL A 31 5.87 -4.89 -12.10
CA VAL A 31 6.71 -4.65 -10.92
C VAL A 31 6.22 -3.43 -10.14
N LYS A 32 5.88 -2.36 -10.82
CA LYS A 32 5.34 -1.15 -10.18
C LYS A 32 4.02 -1.44 -9.45
N THR A 33 3.08 -2.13 -10.08
CA THR A 33 1.81 -2.51 -9.48
C THR A 33 2.00 -3.41 -8.26
N ASP A 34 2.87 -4.40 -8.34
CA ASP A 34 3.19 -5.31 -7.24
C ASP A 34 3.82 -4.54 -6.07
N SER A 35 4.70 -3.59 -6.34
CA SER A 35 5.32 -2.74 -5.31
C SER A 35 4.29 -1.87 -4.59
N GLU A 36 3.32 -1.32 -5.30
CA GLU A 36 2.24 -0.53 -4.70
C GLU A 36 1.36 -1.38 -3.79
N VAL A 37 0.99 -2.59 -4.21
CA VAL A 37 0.22 -3.54 -3.40
C VAL A 37 1.00 -3.92 -2.15
N HIS A 38 2.29 -4.24 -2.27
CA HIS A 38 3.12 -4.60 -1.12
C HIS A 38 3.26 -3.46 -0.13
N LEU A 39 3.39 -2.23 -0.60
CA LEU A 39 3.42 -1.06 0.27
C LEU A 39 2.09 -0.88 1.01
N ALA A 40 0.97 -1.03 0.31
CA ALA A 40 -0.36 -0.93 0.91
C ALA A 40 -0.58 -2.00 1.99
N VAL A 41 -0.17 -3.24 1.72
CA VAL A 41 -0.24 -4.35 2.68
C VAL A 41 0.65 -4.08 3.89
N ALA A 42 1.88 -3.58 3.68
CA ALA A 42 2.79 -3.23 4.76
C ALA A 42 2.20 -2.13 5.67
N ARG A 43 1.55 -1.14 5.08
CA ARG A 43 0.85 -0.09 5.84
C ARG A 43 -0.33 -0.65 6.64
N ALA A 44 -1.12 -1.53 6.04
CA ALA A 44 -2.23 -2.20 6.73
C ALA A 44 -1.73 -3.03 7.91
N GLU A 45 -0.67 -3.79 7.74
CA GLU A 45 -0.07 -4.57 8.81
C GLU A 45 0.51 -3.69 9.92
N ALA A 46 1.11 -2.56 9.58
CA ALA A 46 1.58 -1.58 10.56
C ALA A 46 0.43 -1.01 11.39
N LEU A 47 -0.72 -0.76 10.78
CA LEU A 47 -1.92 -0.32 11.49
C LEU A 47 -2.47 -1.42 12.41
N ASN A 48 -2.44 -2.68 11.99
CA ASN A 48 -2.83 -3.81 12.83
C ASN A 48 -1.94 -3.92 14.07
N LEU A 49 -0.64 -3.75 13.90
CA LEU A 49 0.32 -3.75 15.00
C LEU A 49 0.11 -2.57 15.93
N ALA A 50 -0.18 -1.40 15.39
CA ALA A 50 -0.48 -0.19 16.17
C ALA A 50 -1.75 -0.38 17.01
N MET A 51 -2.79 -1.00 16.46
CA MET A 51 -4.00 -1.35 17.22
C MET A 51 -3.69 -2.28 18.39
N ALA A 52 -2.89 -3.30 18.15
CA ALA A 52 -2.46 -4.22 19.21
C ALA A 52 -1.69 -3.50 20.32
N SER A 53 -0.78 -2.61 19.94
CA SER A 53 0.00 -1.79 20.89
C SER A 53 -0.91 -0.84 21.67
N TYR A 54 -1.89 -0.26 21.03
CA TYR A 54 -2.88 0.61 21.65
C TYR A 54 -3.68 -0.13 22.73
N VAL A 55 -4.16 -1.34 22.42
CA VAL A 55 -4.87 -2.18 23.37
C VAL A 55 -3.98 -2.55 24.56
N GLN A 56 -2.72 -2.88 24.32
CA GLN A 56 -1.77 -3.20 25.37
C GLN A 56 -1.45 -2.01 26.27
N ALA A 57 -1.33 -0.83 25.69
CA ALA A 57 -0.98 0.38 26.44
C ALA A 57 -2.12 0.87 27.34
N LEU A 58 -3.36 0.83 26.86
CA LEU A 58 -4.53 1.33 27.59
C LEU A 58 -5.24 0.25 28.40
N GLY A 59 -5.06 -1.02 28.06
CA GLY A 59 -5.87 -2.13 28.56
C GLY A 59 -7.12 -2.33 27.69
N SER A 60 -7.62 -3.55 27.64
CA SER A 60 -8.71 -3.91 26.70
C SER A 60 -10.00 -3.14 26.96
N THR A 61 -10.36 -2.89 28.22
CA THR A 61 -11.59 -2.18 28.56
C THR A 61 -11.53 -0.70 28.16
N ALA A 62 -10.44 0.00 28.53
CA ALA A 62 -10.28 1.42 28.21
C ALA A 62 -10.10 1.64 26.73
N ALA A 63 -9.35 0.77 26.05
CA ALA A 63 -9.16 0.82 24.61
C ALA A 63 -10.48 0.61 23.85
N ALA A 64 -11.26 -0.38 24.24
CA ALA A 64 -12.55 -0.65 23.62
C ALA A 64 -13.53 0.50 23.81
N SER A 65 -13.58 1.11 24.97
CA SER A 65 -14.44 2.26 25.25
C SER A 65 -14.05 3.47 24.41
N ALA A 66 -12.77 3.81 24.34
CA ALA A 66 -12.28 4.92 23.52
C ALA A 66 -12.51 4.66 22.02
N TRP A 67 -12.35 3.44 21.59
CA TRP A 67 -12.57 3.05 20.19
C TRP A 67 -14.04 3.19 19.77
N THR A 68 -14.94 2.83 20.65
CA THR A 68 -16.38 2.99 20.41
C THR A 68 -16.78 4.46 20.25
N GLY A 69 -16.08 5.36 20.93
CA GLY A 69 -16.26 6.80 20.79
C GLY A 69 -15.76 7.37 19.45
N ALA A 70 -14.88 6.66 18.76
CA ALA A 70 -14.40 7.05 17.44
C ALA A 70 -15.38 6.54 16.37
N THR A 71 -16.00 7.46 15.63
CA THR A 71 -17.07 7.12 14.68
C THR A 71 -16.58 7.00 13.24
N THR A 72 -15.39 7.55 12.94
CA THR A 72 -14.81 7.53 11.60
C THR A 72 -13.47 6.81 11.60
N ASP A 73 -13.04 6.36 10.41
CA ASP A 73 -11.72 5.74 10.26
C ASP A 73 -10.60 6.73 10.58
N GLN A 74 -10.78 8.01 10.24
CA GLN A 74 -9.83 9.06 10.59
C GLN A 74 -9.69 9.22 12.12
N ASP A 75 -10.78 9.19 12.85
CA ASP A 75 -10.75 9.28 14.31
C ASP A 75 -10.03 8.08 14.93
N ARG A 76 -10.28 6.89 14.42
CA ARG A 76 -9.60 5.66 14.85
C ARG A 76 -8.10 5.71 14.55
N TYR A 77 -7.76 6.18 13.36
CA TYR A 77 -6.36 6.38 12.98
C TYR A 77 -5.67 7.36 13.94
N THR A 78 -6.31 8.46 14.27
CA THR A 78 -5.76 9.47 15.19
C THR A 78 -5.45 8.88 16.57
N GLN A 79 -6.28 7.96 17.04
CA GLN A 79 -6.05 7.28 18.32
C GLN A 79 -4.81 6.39 18.31
N ILE A 80 -4.54 5.70 17.21
CA ILE A 80 -3.40 4.77 17.10
C ILE A 80 -2.14 5.40 16.49
N ALA A 81 -2.23 6.61 15.94
CA ALA A 81 -1.11 7.30 15.32
C ALA A 81 0.14 7.41 16.20
N PRO A 82 0.04 7.65 17.53
CA PRO A 82 1.21 7.68 18.40
C PRO A 82 2.01 6.37 18.43
N TYR A 83 1.41 5.25 18.04
CA TYR A 83 2.05 3.93 18.00
C TYR A 83 2.61 3.59 16.63
N LEU A 84 2.50 4.51 15.66
CA LEU A 84 3.06 4.37 14.33
C LEU A 84 4.35 5.18 14.19
N ALA A 85 5.30 4.65 13.41
CA ALA A 85 6.51 5.39 13.05
C ALA A 85 6.16 6.37 11.91
N TYR A 86 6.49 7.65 12.10
CA TYR A 86 6.34 8.69 11.08
C TYR A 86 4.92 8.80 10.52
N ALA A 87 3.91 8.70 11.38
CA ALA A 87 2.52 8.79 10.99
C ALA A 87 2.15 10.22 10.59
N PRO A 88 1.64 10.45 9.36
CA PRO A 88 1.07 11.74 9.00
C PRO A 88 -0.25 11.99 9.75
N THR A 89 -0.73 13.22 9.72
CA THR A 89 -1.95 13.62 10.44
C THR A 89 -3.20 12.93 9.88
N ASN A 90 -3.26 12.72 8.57
CA ASN A 90 -4.42 12.15 7.89
C ASN A 90 -4.16 10.70 7.48
N LEU A 91 -5.17 9.86 7.67
CA LEU A 91 -5.13 8.47 7.22
C LEU A 91 -4.91 8.35 5.71
N THR A 92 -5.52 9.24 4.93
CA THR A 92 -5.38 9.25 3.47
C THR A 92 -3.94 9.50 3.01
N ASP A 93 -3.14 10.20 3.81
CA ASP A 93 -1.72 10.43 3.52
C ASP A 93 -0.85 9.25 3.94
N TYR A 94 -1.31 8.44 4.89
CA TYR A 94 -0.61 7.23 5.34
C TYR A 94 -0.75 6.07 4.35
N VAL A 95 -1.90 5.94 3.71
CA VAL A 95 -2.19 4.87 2.75
C VAL A 95 -1.77 5.31 1.35
N PRO A 96 -1.16 4.43 0.53
CA PRO A 96 -0.82 4.77 -0.84
C PRO A 96 -2.02 5.25 -1.66
N SER A 97 -1.77 6.12 -2.64
CA SER A 97 -2.82 6.63 -3.53
C SER A 97 -3.54 5.48 -4.25
N GLY A 98 -4.86 5.56 -4.32
CA GLY A 98 -5.70 4.51 -4.90
C GLY A 98 -6.09 3.39 -3.95
N TYR A 99 -5.58 3.42 -2.72
CA TYR A 99 -5.92 2.45 -1.67
C TYR A 99 -6.65 3.13 -0.53
N SER A 100 -7.47 2.37 0.18
CA SER A 100 -8.16 2.85 1.37
C SER A 100 -8.20 1.76 2.43
N ILE A 101 -8.34 2.18 3.69
CA ILE A 101 -8.38 1.28 4.83
C ILE A 101 -9.63 1.57 5.65
N THR A 102 -10.32 0.51 6.05
CA THR A 102 -11.44 0.55 6.98
C THR A 102 -11.05 -0.18 8.25
N PHE A 103 -11.18 0.50 9.38
CA PHE A 103 -10.91 -0.08 10.68
C PHE A 103 -12.10 -0.90 11.18
N PRO A 104 -11.85 -1.94 11.99
CA PRO A 104 -12.94 -2.65 12.64
C PRO A 104 -13.70 -1.73 13.58
N THR A 105 -14.98 -1.98 13.75
CA THR A 105 -15.83 -1.17 14.64
C THR A 105 -15.61 -1.46 16.12
N ALA A 106 -15.00 -2.59 16.44
CA ALA A 106 -14.68 -2.99 17.79
C ALA A 106 -13.24 -3.51 17.88
N LEU A 107 -12.58 -3.26 19.01
CA LEU A 107 -11.22 -3.75 19.26
C LEU A 107 -11.19 -5.10 19.99
N VAL A 108 -12.30 -5.52 20.56
CA VAL A 108 -12.39 -6.81 21.28
C VAL A 108 -13.56 -7.60 20.70
N PRO A 109 -13.29 -8.73 20.03
CA PRO A 109 -11.98 -9.28 19.70
C PRO A 109 -11.22 -8.43 18.68
N LEU A 110 -9.90 -8.41 18.77
CA LEU A 110 -9.07 -7.64 17.84
C LEU A 110 -9.05 -8.33 16.47
N THR A 111 -9.49 -7.60 15.46
CA THR A 111 -9.48 -8.05 14.06
C THR A 111 -8.65 -7.08 13.23
N LYS A 112 -8.15 -7.54 12.09
CA LYS A 112 -7.33 -6.70 11.24
C LYS A 112 -8.15 -5.70 10.44
N VAL A 113 -7.51 -4.61 10.03
CA VAL A 113 -8.10 -3.62 9.12
C VAL A 113 -8.38 -4.25 7.76
N THR A 114 -9.38 -3.73 7.06
CA THR A 114 -9.68 -4.12 5.68
C THR A 114 -8.99 -3.15 4.73
N LEU A 115 -8.24 -3.70 3.79
CA LEU A 115 -7.55 -2.93 2.76
C LEU A 115 -8.33 -3.01 1.45
N TYR A 116 -8.54 -1.87 0.82
CA TYR A 116 -9.23 -1.77 -0.47
C TYR A 116 -8.31 -1.17 -1.54
N SER A 117 -8.41 -1.71 -2.74
CA SER A 117 -7.89 -1.07 -3.96
C SER A 117 -9.10 -0.57 -4.75
N GLY A 118 -9.33 0.74 -4.75
CA GLY A 118 -10.58 1.29 -5.24
C GLY A 118 -11.76 0.81 -4.40
N THR A 119 -12.64 0.00 -4.98
CA THR A 119 -13.80 -0.60 -4.30
C THR A 119 -13.62 -2.08 -3.99
N THR A 120 -12.49 -2.68 -4.37
CA THR A 120 -12.22 -4.11 -4.22
C THR A 120 -11.38 -4.37 -2.97
N ALA A 121 -11.86 -5.23 -2.08
CA ALA A 121 -11.12 -5.64 -0.90
C ALA A 121 -9.93 -6.53 -1.29
N ILE A 122 -8.78 -6.28 -0.67
CA ILE A 122 -7.55 -7.05 -0.87
C ILE A 122 -7.39 -8.02 0.30
N SER A 123 -7.17 -9.28 -0.03
CA SER A 123 -6.82 -10.31 0.94
C SER A 123 -5.31 -10.24 1.23
N TYR A 124 -4.95 -10.22 2.52
CA TYR A 124 -3.54 -10.20 2.94
C TYR A 124 -3.29 -10.96 4.23
#